data_52aebd024d796e3652a22360a36b1bfc
#
_entry.id   52aebd024d796e3652a22360a36b1bfc
#
_cell.length_a   1.000
_cell.length_b   1.000
_cell.length_c   1.000
_cell.angle_alpha   90.00
_cell.angle_beta   90.00
_cell.angle_gamma   90.00
#
_symmetry.space_group_name_H-M   'P 1'
#
loop_
_entity.id
_entity.type
_entity.pdbx_description
1 polymer ?
#
loop_
_entity_poly.entity_id
_entity_poly.type
_entity_poly.pdbx_seq_one_letter_code
_entity_poly.pdbx_strand_id
1 'polypeptide(L)'
;MAEVVMYGLTTCPHCKRAHKFLSENGVNFDVIWIDKLEGEERKRVIEKVHSISGSYSVPLIVKGDRYVLGFNKERLIELIQG
;
A
#
# COMPACT_ATOMS: atom_id res chain seq x y z
N MET A 1 -11.99 0.79 11.22
CA MET A 1 -10.70 0.91 10.53
C MET A 1 -10.60 -0.16 9.45
N ALA A 2 -10.02 0.18 8.32
CA ALA A 2 -9.83 -0.80 7.26
C ALA A 2 -8.72 -1.78 7.65
N GLU A 3 -8.93 -3.04 7.33
CA GLU A 3 -7.94 -4.10 7.59
C GLU A 3 -6.75 -4.01 6.64
N VAL A 4 -6.96 -3.44 5.47
CA VAL A 4 -5.96 -3.31 4.42
C VAL A 4 -5.54 -1.85 4.29
N VAL A 5 -4.23 -1.61 4.21
CA VAL A 5 -3.67 -0.27 4.02
C VAL A 5 -2.73 -0.31 2.83
N MET A 6 -2.87 0.66 1.93
CA MET A 6 -1.99 0.82 0.78
C MET A 6 -1.16 2.07 0.95
N TYR A 7 0.15 1.93 0.76
CA TYR A 7 1.09 3.06 0.74
C TYR A 7 1.53 3.28 -0.69
N GLY A 8 1.43 4.52 -1.17
CA GLY A 8 1.80 4.79 -2.54
C GLY A 8 2.14 6.26 -2.79
N LEU A 9 2.43 6.53 -4.05
CA LEU A 9 2.70 7.89 -4.54
C LEU A 9 1.67 8.23 -5.61
N THR A 10 1.17 9.46 -5.60
CA THR A 10 0.16 9.89 -6.59
C THR A 10 0.68 9.88 -8.02
N THR A 11 2.01 9.92 -8.17
CA THR A 11 2.67 9.93 -9.48
C THR A 11 3.08 8.54 -9.96
N CYS A 12 2.86 7.51 -9.17
CA CYS A 12 3.28 6.15 -9.48
C CYS A 12 2.18 5.37 -10.22
N PRO A 13 2.39 4.97 -11.49
CA PRO A 13 1.38 4.23 -12.24
C PRO A 13 0.99 2.90 -11.59
N HIS A 14 1.96 2.18 -11.02
CA HIS A 14 1.70 0.91 -10.35
C HIS A 14 0.84 1.10 -9.10
N CYS A 15 1.03 2.20 -8.39
CA CYS A 15 0.22 2.54 -7.24
C CYS A 15 -1.24 2.78 -7.65
N LYS A 16 -1.44 3.48 -8.76
CA LYS A 16 -2.78 3.73 -9.29
C LYS A 16 -3.47 2.44 -9.72
N ARG A 17 -2.71 1.53 -10.33
CA ARG A 17 -3.25 0.21 -10.73
C ARG A 17 -3.64 -0.61 -9.52
N ALA A 18 -2.81 -0.62 -8.49
CA ALA A 18 -3.12 -1.33 -7.26
C ALA A 18 -4.37 -0.75 -6.59
N HIS A 19 -4.46 0.56 -6.53
CA HIS A 19 -5.63 1.25 -5.97
C HIS A 19 -6.90 0.86 -6.71
N LYS A 20 -6.86 0.90 -8.03
CA LYS A 20 -7.99 0.54 -8.87
C LYS A 20 -8.38 -0.92 -8.67
N PHE A 21 -7.40 -1.82 -8.64
CA PHE A 21 -7.62 -3.24 -8.45
C PHE A 21 -8.33 -3.53 -7.13
N LEU A 22 -7.85 -2.94 -6.05
CA LEU A 22 -8.46 -3.12 -4.72
C LEU A 22 -9.89 -2.57 -4.70
N SER A 23 -10.11 -1.41 -5.31
CA SER A 23 -11.44 -0.81 -5.39
C SER A 23 -12.41 -1.68 -6.19
N GLU A 24 -11.96 -2.21 -7.32
CA GLU A 24 -12.80 -3.06 -8.18
C GLU A 24 -13.14 -4.40 -7.53
N ASN A 25 -12.31 -4.87 -6.62
CA ASN A 25 -12.55 -6.12 -5.90
C ASN A 25 -13.34 -5.92 -4.60
N GLY A 26 -13.86 -4.72 -4.37
CA GLY A 26 -14.68 -4.44 -3.21
C GLY A 26 -13.93 -4.49 -1.89
N VAL A 27 -12.63 -4.32 -1.92
CA VAL A 27 -11.81 -4.35 -0.70
C VAL A 27 -11.99 -3.05 0.08
N ASN A 28 -12.24 -3.18 1.37
CA ASN A 28 -12.26 -2.02 2.26
C ASN A 28 -10.82 -1.73 2.68
N PHE A 29 -10.26 -0.64 2.17
CA PHE A 29 -8.86 -0.30 2.43
C PHE A 29 -8.67 1.20 2.59
N ASP A 30 -7.66 1.56 3.38
CA ASP A 30 -7.20 2.94 3.48
C ASP A 30 -6.01 3.13 2.55
N VAL A 31 -5.86 4.32 2.00
CA VAL A 31 -4.71 4.63 1.17
C VAL A 31 -3.97 5.82 1.77
N ILE A 32 -2.64 5.69 1.81
CA ILE A 32 -1.76 6.76 2.28
C ILE A 32 -0.87 7.16 1.12
N TRP A 33 -1.12 8.37 0.61
CA TRP A 33 -0.32 8.95 -0.46
C TRP A 33 0.85 9.69 0.17
N ILE A 34 2.02 9.08 0.15
CA ILE A 34 3.22 9.57 0.85
C ILE A 34 3.62 10.96 0.37
N ASP A 35 3.48 11.23 -0.93
CA ASP A 35 3.85 12.52 -1.50
C ASP A 35 2.91 13.67 -1.11
N LYS A 36 1.78 13.35 -0.49
CA LYS A 36 0.87 14.37 0.05
C LYS A 36 1.14 14.70 1.51
N LEU A 37 1.99 13.92 2.15
CA LEU A 37 2.40 14.15 3.53
C LEU A 37 3.58 15.11 3.56
N GLU A 38 3.78 15.78 4.69
CA GLU A 38 4.85 16.75 4.87
C GLU A 38 5.56 16.55 6.21
N GLY A 39 6.81 17.00 6.27
CA GLY A 39 7.58 17.05 7.50
C GLY A 39 7.76 15.72 8.20
N GLU A 40 7.54 15.72 9.50
CA GLU A 40 7.73 14.53 10.35
C GLU A 40 6.78 13.41 10.01
N GLU A 41 5.56 13.73 9.60
CA GLU A 41 4.56 12.72 9.25
C GLU A 41 5.02 11.93 8.03
N ARG A 42 5.53 12.60 7.01
CA ARG A 42 6.06 11.94 5.82
C ARG A 42 7.23 11.04 6.17
N LYS A 43 8.13 11.53 6.99
CA LYS A 43 9.31 10.78 7.43
C LYS A 43 8.91 9.51 8.19
N ARG A 44 7.96 9.62 9.12
CA ARG A 44 7.48 8.47 9.89
C ARG A 44 6.85 7.40 9.01
N VAL A 45 6.07 7.83 8.02
CA VAL A 45 5.42 6.89 7.11
C VAL A 45 6.45 6.17 6.24
N ILE A 46 7.44 6.90 5.74
CA ILE A 46 8.52 6.30 4.93
C ILE A 46 9.29 5.27 5.77
N GLU A 47 9.60 5.59 7.01
CA GLU A 47 10.28 4.65 7.89
C GLU A 47 9.42 3.42 8.18
N LYS A 48 8.12 3.61 8.33
CA LYS A 48 7.19 2.50 8.55
C LYS A 48 7.14 1.57 7.34
N VAL A 49 7.09 2.13 6.14
CA VAL A 49 7.13 1.34 4.90
C VAL A 49 8.39 0.48 4.87
N HIS A 50 9.53 1.08 5.17
CA HIS A 50 10.80 0.36 5.20
C HIS A 50 10.81 -0.73 6.27
N SER A 51 10.26 -0.45 7.45
CA SER A 51 10.24 -1.43 8.54
C SER A 51 9.37 -2.64 8.22
N ILE A 52 8.33 -2.48 7.40
CA ILE A 52 7.45 -3.58 7.02
C ILE A 52 8.07 -4.44 5.92
N SER A 53 8.55 -3.80 4.86
CA SER A 53 8.97 -4.51 3.64
C SER A 53 10.47 -4.65 3.46
N GLY A 54 11.25 -3.90 4.23
CA GLY A 54 12.70 -3.83 4.04
C GLY A 54 13.10 -2.99 2.83
N SER A 55 12.17 -2.24 2.25
CA SER A 55 12.39 -1.45 1.04
C SER A 55 11.64 -0.13 1.13
N TYR A 56 12.07 0.85 0.34
CA TYR A 56 11.36 2.11 0.18
C TYR A 56 10.47 2.12 -1.07
N SER A 57 10.34 0.97 -1.74
CA SER A 57 9.53 0.86 -2.95
C SER A 57 8.04 0.90 -2.65
N VAL A 58 7.27 1.38 -3.61
CA VAL A 58 5.82 1.45 -3.57
C VAL A 58 5.26 0.85 -4.86
N PRO A 59 4.01 0.41 -4.91
CA PRO A 59 3.04 0.38 -3.81
C PRO A 59 3.36 -0.71 -2.80
N LEU A 60 3.00 -0.46 -1.54
CA LEU A 60 3.07 -1.44 -0.47
C LEU A 60 1.65 -1.63 0.06
N ILE A 61 1.13 -2.85 -0.01
CA ILE A 61 -0.21 -3.17 0.47
C ILE A 61 -0.06 -4.09 1.67
N VAL A 62 -0.62 -3.69 2.81
CA VAL A 62 -0.47 -4.38 4.08
C VAL A 62 -1.82 -4.87 4.58
N LYS A 63 -1.88 -6.10 5.03
CA LYS A 63 -3.06 -6.67 5.68
C LYS A 63 -2.59 -7.42 6.94
N GLY A 64 -2.81 -6.80 8.10
CA GLY A 64 -2.33 -7.36 9.36
C GLY A 64 -0.81 -7.46 9.38
N ASP A 65 -0.30 -8.67 9.53
CA ASP A 65 1.15 -8.94 9.54
C ASP A 65 1.69 -9.41 8.18
N ARG A 66 0.85 -9.35 7.14
CA ARG A 66 1.20 -9.75 5.78
C ARG A 66 1.27 -8.52 4.87
N TYR A 67 2.05 -8.62 3.81
CA TYR A 67 2.16 -7.52 2.85
C TYR A 67 2.49 -8.00 1.45
N VAL A 68 2.19 -7.16 0.47
CA VAL A 68 2.60 -7.35 -0.92
C VAL A 68 3.31 -6.08 -1.37
N LEU A 69 4.49 -6.24 -1.94
CA LEU A 69 5.27 -5.12 -2.46
C LEU A 69 5.19 -5.13 -3.99
N GLY A 70 4.80 -3.99 -4.54
CA GLY A 70 4.58 -3.85 -5.97
C GLY A 70 3.17 -4.28 -6.38
N PHE A 71 2.87 -4.13 -7.67
CA PHE A 71 1.58 -4.52 -8.20
C PHE A 71 1.66 -5.92 -8.80
N ASN A 72 1.09 -6.89 -8.10
CA ASN A 72 1.02 -8.28 -8.54
C ASN A 72 -0.37 -8.80 -8.21
N LYS A 73 -1.18 -9.03 -9.24
CA LYS A 73 -2.58 -9.42 -9.07
C LYS A 73 -2.72 -10.71 -8.27
N GLU A 74 -1.91 -11.71 -8.58
CA GLU A 74 -2.00 -13.00 -7.89
C GLU A 74 -1.70 -12.86 -6.41
N ARG A 75 -0.65 -12.13 -6.07
CA ARG A 75 -0.28 -11.90 -4.66
C ARG A 75 -1.31 -11.05 -3.94
N LEU A 76 -1.89 -10.06 -4.61
CA LEU A 76 -2.94 -9.25 -4.01
C LEU A 76 -4.19 -10.06 -3.74
N ILE A 77 -4.56 -10.96 -4.66
CA ILE A 77 -5.70 -11.85 -4.46
C ILE A 77 -5.46 -12.74 -3.25
N GLU A 78 -4.28 -13.32 -3.12
CA GLU A 78 -3.93 -14.14 -1.96
C GLU A 78 -4.00 -13.32 -0.67
N LEU A 79 -3.52 -12.08 -0.69
CA LEU A 79 -3.54 -11.21 0.48
C LEU A 79 -4.96 -10.90 0.94
N ILE A 80 -5.84 -10.54 0.02
CA ILE A 80 -7.21 -10.14 0.36
C ILE A 80 -8.11 -11.33 0.69
N GLN A 81 -7.78 -12.51 0.20
CA GLN A 81 -8.53 -13.73 0.52
C GLN A 81 -8.07 -14.40 1.80
N GLY A 82 -6.82 -14.18 2.14
CA GLY A 82 -6.23 -14.77 3.35
C GLY A 82 -6.46 -13.93 4.59
#